data_cfa191d13b569dabfed1e50d4a5c9e70
#
_entry.id   cfa191d13b569dabfed1e50d4a5c9e70
#
_cell.length_a   1.000
_cell.length_b   1.000
_cell.length_c   1.000
_cell.angle_alpha   90.00
_cell.angle_beta   90.00
_cell.angle_gamma   90.00
#
_symmetry.space_group_name_H-M   'P 1'
#
loop_
_entity.id
_entity.type
_entity.pdbx_description
1 polymer ?
#
loop_
_entity_poly.entity_id
_entity_poly.type
_entity_poly.pdbx_seq_one_letter_code
_entity_poly.pdbx_strand_id
1 'polypeptide(L)'
;RSFQQNDAVSYFKALNKIIKEYNLAPLNKEEYIALRTKYNSFPADKRSPIMLYALILFGFQQQIRFNSEHGFNIPCGSRRFNEKLVSKFMSFTRRIQEMNVVFYNRNFEKLEELIEEDTFFYFDPPYRETTATYNDGKRGFEGWSIEQENKLCQFMDTIASKHSKFMLSYVIEVGEFHNQNIVTWVNKNHYRMIEVPETQGRYNDRREVIIINY
;
A
#
# COMPACT_ATOMS: atom_id res chain seq x y z
N ARG A 1 2.81 1.81 15.29
CA ARG A 1 3.09 2.09 16.73
C ARG A 1 3.63 3.51 16.96
N SER A 2 4.50 4.05 16.09
CA SER A 2 5.07 5.40 16.30
C SER A 2 4.06 6.54 16.15
N PHE A 3 3.01 6.39 15.34
CA PHE A 3 1.96 7.41 15.17
C PHE A 3 1.01 7.54 16.37
N GLN A 4 0.84 6.49 17.15
CA GLN A 4 -0.01 6.52 18.35
C GLN A 4 0.68 7.15 19.56
N GLN A 5 2.03 7.27 19.54
CA GLN A 5 2.82 7.78 20.66
C GLN A 5 3.20 9.26 20.53
N ASN A 6 3.19 9.80 19.31
CA ASN A 6 3.56 11.19 19.05
C ASN A 6 2.38 11.96 18.44
N ASP A 7 2.17 13.18 18.90
CA ASP A 7 1.15 14.04 18.29
C ASP A 7 1.55 14.45 16.85
N ALA A 8 0.56 14.87 16.06
CA ALA A 8 0.75 15.29 14.67
C ALA A 8 1.80 16.40 14.54
N VAL A 9 1.89 17.27 15.53
CA VAL A 9 2.81 18.42 15.56
C VAL A 9 4.26 17.94 15.72
N SER A 10 4.51 17.00 16.63
CA SER A 10 5.85 16.42 16.85
C SER A 10 6.35 15.70 15.62
N TYR A 11 5.48 14.94 14.95
CA TYR A 11 5.82 14.28 13.68
C TYR A 11 6.14 15.28 12.57
N PHE A 12 5.35 16.32 12.45
CA PHE A 12 5.57 17.39 11.49
C PHE A 12 6.89 18.14 11.75
N LYS A 13 7.19 18.45 13.01
CA LYS A 13 8.47 19.07 13.40
C LYS A 13 9.65 18.21 13.04
N ALA A 14 9.57 16.89 13.29
CA ALA A 14 10.63 15.93 12.95
C ALA A 14 10.83 15.82 11.42
N LEU A 15 9.74 15.78 10.65
CA LEU A 15 9.80 15.78 9.18
C LEU A 15 10.44 17.08 8.66
N ASN A 16 9.99 18.24 9.14
CA ASN A 16 10.56 19.53 8.75
C ASN A 16 12.03 19.66 9.12
N LYS A 17 12.46 19.10 10.26
CA LYS A 17 13.87 19.06 10.61
C LYS A 17 14.70 18.34 9.55
N ILE A 18 14.26 17.14 9.11
CA ILE A 18 14.94 16.39 8.04
C ILE A 18 14.96 17.16 6.72
N ILE A 19 13.82 17.75 6.33
CA ILE A 19 13.71 18.54 5.09
C ILE A 19 14.71 19.71 5.08
N LYS A 20 14.84 20.41 6.20
CA LYS A 20 15.78 21.55 6.35
C LYS A 20 17.23 21.08 6.43
N GLU A 21 17.52 20.06 7.24
CA GLU A 21 18.87 19.52 7.44
C GLU A 21 19.50 19.06 6.13
N TYR A 22 18.71 18.39 5.29
CA TYR A 22 19.15 17.92 3.97
C TYR A 22 18.77 18.85 2.82
N ASN A 23 18.28 20.07 3.11
CA ASN A 23 17.86 21.03 2.09
C ASN A 23 17.04 20.38 0.96
N LEU A 24 16.07 19.53 1.32
CA LEU A 24 15.28 18.78 0.35
C LEU A 24 14.38 19.70 -0.45
N ALA A 25 14.58 19.72 -1.75
CA ALA A 25 13.81 20.54 -2.69
C ALA A 25 13.54 19.74 -3.98
N PRO A 26 12.56 20.16 -4.80
CA PRO A 26 12.31 19.55 -6.09
C PRO A 26 13.59 19.52 -6.95
N LEU A 27 13.89 18.35 -7.51
CA LEU A 27 15.04 18.14 -8.39
C LEU A 27 16.42 18.38 -7.72
N ASN A 28 16.47 18.66 -6.42
CA ASN A 28 17.72 18.73 -5.67
C ASN A 28 18.27 17.31 -5.43
N LYS A 29 18.92 16.78 -6.47
CA LYS A 29 19.31 15.38 -6.55
C LYS A 29 20.41 15.02 -5.55
N GLU A 30 21.37 15.89 -5.35
CA GLU A 30 22.53 15.64 -4.49
C GLU A 30 22.10 15.46 -3.04
N GLU A 31 21.32 16.37 -2.51
CA GLU A 31 20.82 16.35 -1.15
C GLU A 31 19.84 15.18 -0.89
N TYR A 32 19.00 14.89 -1.89
CA TYR A 32 18.16 13.71 -1.85
C TYR A 32 18.97 12.41 -1.77
N ILE A 33 20.04 12.30 -2.56
CA ILE A 33 20.93 11.13 -2.53
C ILE A 33 21.66 11.05 -1.20
N ALA A 34 22.10 12.17 -0.62
CA ALA A 34 22.73 12.21 0.70
C ALA A 34 21.78 11.63 1.78
N LEU A 35 20.53 12.08 1.82
CA LEU A 35 19.52 11.49 2.72
C LEU A 35 19.31 10.00 2.47
N ARG A 36 19.21 9.58 1.20
CA ARG A 36 18.98 8.18 0.83
C ARG A 36 20.16 7.30 1.25
N THR A 37 21.38 7.76 1.03
CA THR A 37 22.60 7.06 1.45
C THR A 37 22.64 6.93 2.96
N LYS A 38 22.33 7.99 3.69
CA LYS A 38 22.24 7.97 5.16
C LYS A 38 21.18 7.00 5.65
N TYR A 39 19.98 7.01 5.07
CA TYR A 39 18.92 6.07 5.41
C TYR A 39 19.35 4.62 5.18
N ASN A 40 19.98 4.34 4.05
CA ASN A 40 20.41 2.99 3.69
C ASN A 40 21.60 2.50 4.52
N SER A 41 22.41 3.39 5.12
CA SER A 41 23.54 3.02 5.98
C SER A 41 23.11 2.42 7.33
N PHE A 42 21.85 2.57 7.73
CA PHE A 42 21.33 1.94 8.94
C PHE A 42 20.88 0.50 8.69
N PRO A 43 21.08 -0.39 9.66
CA PRO A 43 20.42 -1.72 9.68
C PRO A 43 18.92 -1.58 9.50
N ALA A 44 18.26 -2.53 8.84
CA ALA A 44 16.86 -2.44 8.46
C ALA A 44 15.90 -2.18 9.64
N ASP A 45 16.19 -2.77 10.79
CA ASP A 45 15.45 -2.63 12.05
C ASP A 45 15.63 -1.28 12.73
N LYS A 46 16.68 -0.53 12.38
CA LYS A 46 17.03 0.79 12.94
C LYS A 46 16.75 1.95 11.99
N ARG A 47 16.22 1.68 10.79
CA ARG A 47 15.89 2.74 9.83
C ARG A 47 14.75 3.62 10.32
N SER A 48 14.95 4.92 10.22
CA SER A 48 13.96 5.92 10.64
C SER A 48 12.75 5.96 9.71
N PRO A 49 11.51 5.71 10.20
CA PRO A 49 10.29 5.84 9.39
C PRO A 49 10.09 7.26 8.83
N ILE A 50 10.51 8.30 9.58
CA ILE A 50 10.38 9.69 9.14
C ILE A 50 11.35 10.00 8.00
N MET A 51 12.57 9.47 8.04
CA MET A 51 13.51 9.59 6.92
C MET A 51 12.96 8.89 5.67
N LEU A 52 12.38 7.69 5.83
CA LEU A 52 11.72 6.99 4.73
C LEU A 52 10.57 7.82 4.16
N TYR A 53 9.74 8.41 5.03
CA TYR A 53 8.63 9.26 4.58
C TYR A 53 9.12 10.49 3.81
N ALA A 54 10.20 11.15 4.26
CA ALA A 54 10.84 12.23 3.52
C ALA A 54 11.35 11.77 2.15
N LEU A 55 11.98 10.59 2.06
CA LEU A 55 12.43 10.01 0.81
C LEU A 55 11.27 9.69 -0.15
N ILE A 56 10.15 9.20 0.35
CA ILE A 56 8.94 8.97 -0.44
C ILE A 56 8.38 10.30 -0.95
N LEU A 57 8.28 11.31 -0.09
CA LEU A 57 7.75 12.64 -0.45
C LEU A 57 8.51 13.29 -1.61
N PHE A 58 9.83 13.24 -1.57
CA PHE A 58 10.70 13.83 -2.59
C PHE A 58 11.15 12.85 -3.66
N GLY A 59 10.75 11.58 -3.56
CA GLY A 59 11.04 10.54 -4.52
C GLY A 59 10.16 10.60 -5.77
N PHE A 60 10.65 10.01 -6.85
CA PHE A 60 9.94 9.93 -8.13
C PHE A 60 8.60 9.20 -7.97
N GLN A 61 7.52 9.83 -8.38
CA GLN A 61 6.13 9.34 -8.28
C GLN A 61 5.69 8.88 -6.90
N GLN A 62 6.42 9.26 -5.83
CA GLN A 62 6.17 8.87 -4.44
C GLN A 62 6.11 7.35 -4.23
N GLN A 63 6.81 6.61 -5.07
CA GLN A 63 6.87 5.15 -4.99
C GLN A 63 7.70 4.66 -3.80
N ILE A 64 7.39 3.45 -3.35
CA ILE A 64 8.21 2.71 -2.38
C ILE A 64 8.85 1.55 -3.13
N ARG A 65 10.18 1.58 -3.23
CA ARG A 65 10.95 0.51 -3.87
C ARG A 65 12.28 0.31 -3.15
N PHE A 66 12.64 -0.96 -3.00
CA PHE A 66 13.91 -1.37 -2.44
C PHE A 66 14.65 -2.27 -3.43
N ASN A 67 15.98 -2.26 -3.39
CA ASN A 67 16.81 -3.16 -4.19
C ASN A 67 16.98 -4.54 -3.51
N SER A 68 17.70 -5.46 -4.15
CA SER A 68 17.97 -6.80 -3.62
C SER A 68 18.75 -6.80 -2.29
N GLU A 69 19.45 -5.72 -1.96
CA GLU A 69 20.16 -5.51 -0.70
C GLU A 69 19.30 -4.78 0.35
N HIS A 70 17.99 -4.70 0.10
CA HIS A 70 17.03 -3.98 0.94
C HIS A 70 17.29 -2.48 1.09
N GLY A 71 18.07 -1.87 0.20
CA GLY A 71 18.28 -0.43 0.13
C GLY A 71 17.13 0.27 -0.58
N PHE A 72 16.60 1.38 -0.03
CA PHE A 72 15.65 2.24 -0.74
C PHE A 72 16.31 2.84 -1.98
N ASN A 73 15.72 2.72 -3.16
CA ASN A 73 16.37 3.02 -4.42
C ASN A 73 15.56 3.86 -5.41
N ILE A 74 14.50 4.53 -4.94
CA ILE A 74 13.76 5.49 -5.77
C ILE A 74 14.64 6.69 -6.08
N PRO A 75 14.67 7.19 -7.34
CA PRO A 75 15.38 8.42 -7.69
C PRO A 75 14.67 9.66 -7.15
N CYS A 76 15.37 10.80 -7.15
CA CYS A 76 14.79 12.09 -6.80
C CYS A 76 13.64 12.46 -7.75
N GLY A 77 12.58 13.00 -7.20
CA GLY A 77 11.40 13.48 -7.90
C GLY A 77 11.32 15.01 -7.97
N SER A 78 10.22 15.51 -8.55
CA SER A 78 9.97 16.93 -8.76
C SER A 78 8.92 17.53 -7.82
N ARG A 79 8.43 16.76 -6.84
CA ARG A 79 7.35 17.21 -5.95
C ARG A 79 7.84 18.23 -4.93
N ARG A 80 6.99 19.22 -4.64
CA ARG A 80 7.21 20.20 -3.58
C ARG A 80 6.44 19.81 -2.33
N PHE A 81 7.04 19.99 -1.17
CA PHE A 81 6.37 19.93 0.11
C PHE A 81 5.71 21.29 0.38
N ASN A 82 4.45 21.42 0.01
CA ASN A 82 3.70 22.66 0.07
C ASN A 82 2.60 22.61 1.16
N GLU A 83 1.97 23.75 1.42
CA GLU A 83 0.92 23.90 2.45
C GLU A 83 -0.23 22.91 2.31
N LYS A 84 -0.65 22.59 1.07
CA LYS A 84 -1.69 21.60 0.82
C LYS A 84 -1.28 20.21 1.29
N LEU A 85 -0.01 19.84 1.12
CA LEU A 85 0.53 18.57 1.58
C LEU A 85 0.68 18.53 3.09
N VAL A 86 1.12 19.65 3.70
CA VAL A 86 1.16 19.84 5.15
C VAL A 86 -0.23 19.68 5.75
N SER A 87 -1.24 20.36 5.21
CA SER A 87 -2.62 20.24 5.67
C SER A 87 -3.14 18.79 5.60
N LYS A 88 -2.89 18.08 4.48
CA LYS A 88 -3.26 16.65 4.36
C LYS A 88 -2.54 15.79 5.39
N PHE A 89 -1.25 16.00 5.59
CA PHE A 89 -0.46 15.27 6.59
C PHE A 89 -1.01 15.47 8.00
N MET A 90 -1.26 16.71 8.39
CA MET A 90 -1.81 17.06 9.71
C MET A 90 -3.20 16.48 9.92
N SER A 91 -4.08 16.57 8.93
CA SER A 91 -5.43 16.01 8.99
C SER A 91 -5.41 14.48 9.10
N PHE A 92 -4.59 13.82 8.31
CA PHE A 92 -4.42 12.36 8.34
C PHE A 92 -3.89 11.90 9.71
N THR A 93 -2.82 12.54 10.22
CA THR A 93 -2.22 12.17 11.50
C THR A 93 -3.20 12.36 12.65
N ARG A 94 -3.94 13.47 12.67
CA ARG A 94 -4.99 13.72 13.66
C ARG A 94 -6.07 12.64 13.58
N ARG A 95 -6.56 12.32 12.37
CA ARG A 95 -7.60 11.32 12.20
C ARG A 95 -7.17 9.94 12.69
N ILE A 96 -5.93 9.52 12.42
CA ILE A 96 -5.38 8.25 12.95
C ILE A 96 -5.35 8.24 14.49
N GLN A 97 -5.05 9.38 15.12
CA GLN A 97 -5.03 9.49 16.59
C GLN A 97 -6.43 9.45 17.21
N GLU A 98 -7.43 10.00 16.52
CA GLU A 98 -8.83 9.99 16.96
C GLU A 98 -9.50 8.62 16.79
N MET A 99 -8.96 7.77 15.90
CA MET A 99 -9.49 6.44 15.63
C MET A 99 -8.75 5.37 16.44
N ASN A 100 -9.46 4.33 16.83
CA ASN A 100 -8.82 3.12 17.36
C ASN A 100 -8.27 2.28 16.20
N VAL A 101 -7.01 2.56 15.78
CA VAL A 101 -6.37 1.91 14.63
C VAL A 101 -5.26 0.98 15.11
N VAL A 102 -5.29 -0.26 14.65
CA VAL A 102 -4.23 -1.25 14.89
C VAL A 102 -3.59 -1.63 13.55
N PHE A 103 -2.27 -1.53 13.47
CA PHE A 103 -1.49 -1.91 12.29
C PHE A 103 -0.84 -3.27 12.49
N TYR A 104 -1.11 -4.19 11.56
CA TYR A 104 -0.50 -5.51 11.54
C TYR A 104 0.50 -5.60 10.36
N ASN A 105 1.68 -6.17 10.62
CA ASN A 105 2.66 -6.54 9.60
C ASN A 105 2.78 -8.06 9.57
N ARG A 106 1.80 -8.71 8.97
CA ARG A 106 1.72 -10.17 8.83
C ARG A 106 0.88 -10.56 7.61
N ASN A 107 1.03 -11.80 7.15
CA ASN A 107 0.20 -12.35 6.10
C ASN A 107 -1.27 -12.36 6.54
N PHE A 108 -2.19 -12.09 5.60
CA PHE A 108 -3.64 -12.06 5.84
C PHE A 108 -4.17 -13.39 6.37
N GLU A 109 -3.63 -14.54 5.96
CA GLU A 109 -4.02 -15.86 6.46
C GLU A 109 -3.89 -15.99 7.99
N LYS A 110 -3.03 -15.18 8.61
CA LYS A 110 -2.84 -15.12 10.07
C LYS A 110 -3.79 -14.16 10.77
N LEU A 111 -4.75 -13.59 10.05
CA LEU A 111 -5.75 -12.66 10.58
C LEU A 111 -7.11 -13.34 10.81
N GLU A 112 -7.20 -14.66 10.65
CA GLU A 112 -8.45 -15.41 10.83
C GLU A 112 -9.02 -15.24 12.25
N GLU A 113 -8.15 -15.07 13.25
CA GLU A 113 -8.51 -14.78 14.63
C GLU A 113 -9.29 -13.46 14.83
N LEU A 114 -9.20 -12.55 13.84
CA LEU A 114 -9.89 -11.25 13.86
C LEU A 114 -11.26 -11.28 13.18
N ILE A 115 -11.67 -12.44 12.66
CA ILE A 115 -12.98 -12.58 12.02
C ILE A 115 -14.03 -12.78 13.13
N GLU A 116 -14.73 -11.70 13.45
CA GLU A 116 -15.85 -11.66 14.37
C GLU A 116 -17.14 -11.41 13.57
N GLU A 117 -18.29 -11.78 14.12
CA GLU A 117 -19.60 -11.50 13.53
C GLU A 117 -19.76 -9.99 13.26
N ASP A 118 -20.38 -9.62 12.15
CA ASP A 118 -20.56 -8.24 11.70
C ASP A 118 -19.28 -7.46 11.37
N THR A 119 -18.12 -8.12 11.30
CA THR A 119 -16.90 -7.47 10.87
C THR A 119 -16.95 -7.20 9.35
N PHE A 120 -16.41 -6.06 8.92
CA PHE A 120 -16.24 -5.72 7.52
C PHE A 120 -14.76 -5.77 7.12
N PHE A 121 -14.48 -6.54 6.07
CA PHE A 121 -13.13 -6.67 5.51
C PHE A 121 -13.06 -5.99 4.14
N TYR A 122 -12.07 -5.13 3.95
CA TYR A 122 -11.72 -4.59 2.64
C TYR A 122 -10.40 -5.14 2.17
N PHE A 123 -10.39 -5.72 0.97
CA PHE A 123 -9.21 -6.32 0.35
C PHE A 123 -8.78 -5.51 -0.88
N ASP A 124 -7.52 -5.14 -0.93
CA ASP A 124 -6.85 -4.52 -2.07
C ASP A 124 -5.48 -5.22 -2.26
N PRO A 125 -5.49 -6.50 -2.67
CA PRO A 125 -4.25 -7.26 -2.87
C PRO A 125 -3.54 -6.80 -4.13
N PRO A 126 -2.26 -7.19 -4.33
CA PRO A 126 -1.64 -7.10 -5.64
C PRO A 126 -2.46 -7.86 -6.68
N TYR A 127 -2.51 -7.36 -7.90
CA TYR A 127 -3.27 -8.01 -8.97
C TYR A 127 -2.34 -8.90 -9.80
N ARG A 128 -2.83 -10.05 -10.24
CA ARG A 128 -2.09 -10.89 -11.19
C ARG A 128 -1.79 -10.08 -12.45
N GLU A 129 -0.71 -10.40 -13.14
CA GLU A 129 -0.24 -9.74 -14.37
C GLU A 129 0.10 -8.23 -14.25
N THR A 130 -0.26 -7.57 -13.15
CA THR A 130 0.13 -6.17 -12.91
C THR A 130 1.28 -6.03 -11.92
N THR A 131 1.64 -7.12 -11.24
CA THR A 131 2.64 -7.12 -10.15
C THR A 131 4.07 -6.91 -10.61
N ALA A 132 4.35 -6.96 -11.91
CA ALA A 132 5.68 -6.67 -12.46
C ALA A 132 6.22 -5.27 -12.09
N THR A 133 5.33 -4.33 -11.73
CA THR A 133 5.67 -2.97 -11.28
C THR A 133 5.93 -2.87 -9.78
N TYR A 134 5.47 -3.84 -8.98
CA TYR A 134 5.67 -3.86 -7.52
C TYR A 134 6.94 -4.62 -7.14
N ASN A 135 8.09 -4.17 -7.63
CA ASN A 135 9.36 -4.77 -7.22
C ASN A 135 9.80 -4.18 -5.89
N ASP A 136 9.53 -4.89 -4.80
CA ASP A 136 9.92 -4.51 -3.43
C ASP A 136 11.37 -4.90 -3.07
N GLY A 137 12.21 -5.22 -4.07
CA GLY A 137 13.59 -5.62 -3.87
C GLY A 137 13.76 -7.11 -3.54
N LYS A 138 12.90 -7.97 -4.02
CA LYS A 138 12.97 -9.43 -3.81
C LYS A 138 13.00 -9.84 -2.33
N ARG A 139 12.21 -9.18 -1.49
CA ARG A 139 12.08 -9.50 -0.07
C ARG A 139 11.28 -10.81 0.19
N GLY A 140 11.34 -11.75 -0.73
CA GLY A 140 10.56 -12.98 -0.69
C GLY A 140 9.16 -12.84 -1.29
N PHE A 141 8.84 -11.70 -1.90
CA PHE A 141 7.64 -11.56 -2.69
C PHE A 141 7.92 -12.02 -4.14
N GLU A 142 7.45 -13.20 -4.45
CA GLU A 142 7.60 -13.82 -5.79
C GLU A 142 6.55 -13.33 -6.80
N GLY A 143 5.82 -12.28 -6.47
CA GLY A 143 4.66 -11.81 -7.21
C GLY A 143 3.35 -12.34 -6.60
N TRP A 144 2.22 -11.92 -7.15
CA TRP A 144 0.91 -12.41 -6.75
C TRP A 144 0.54 -13.62 -7.61
N SER A 145 0.78 -14.82 -7.08
CA SER A 145 0.57 -16.08 -7.80
C SER A 145 -0.89 -16.54 -7.72
N ILE A 146 -1.24 -17.53 -8.56
CA ILE A 146 -2.57 -18.16 -8.50
C ILE A 146 -2.79 -18.89 -7.17
N GLU A 147 -1.75 -19.42 -6.54
CA GLU A 147 -1.82 -20.07 -5.24
C GLU A 147 -2.18 -19.06 -4.14
N GLN A 148 -1.59 -17.86 -4.18
CA GLN A 148 -1.91 -16.80 -3.24
C GLN A 148 -3.32 -16.25 -3.48
N GLU A 149 -3.74 -16.12 -4.72
CA GLU A 149 -5.11 -15.76 -5.08
C GLU A 149 -6.12 -16.77 -4.54
N ASN A 150 -5.85 -18.08 -4.72
CA ASN A 150 -6.71 -19.14 -4.18
C ASN A 150 -6.80 -19.11 -2.66
N LYS A 151 -5.70 -18.86 -1.95
CA LYS A 151 -5.70 -18.69 -0.50
C LYS A 151 -6.50 -17.47 -0.06
N LEU A 152 -6.44 -16.37 -0.81
CA LEU A 152 -7.27 -15.20 -0.54
C LEU A 152 -8.75 -15.53 -0.75
N CYS A 153 -9.12 -16.24 -1.81
CA CYS A 153 -10.49 -16.70 -2.03
C CYS A 153 -10.98 -17.58 -0.87
N GLN A 154 -10.18 -18.54 -0.41
CA GLN A 154 -10.51 -19.39 0.75
C GLN A 154 -10.68 -18.57 2.04
N PHE A 155 -9.82 -17.58 2.26
CA PHE A 155 -9.94 -16.69 3.41
C PHE A 155 -11.25 -15.87 3.36
N MET A 156 -11.64 -15.36 2.19
CA MET A 156 -12.92 -14.67 2.01
C MET A 156 -14.12 -15.60 2.16
N ASP A 157 -14.03 -16.86 1.74
CA ASP A 157 -15.07 -17.87 1.99
C ASP A 157 -15.22 -18.14 3.50
N THR A 158 -14.12 -18.17 4.25
CA THR A 158 -14.14 -18.26 5.71
C THR A 158 -14.83 -17.05 6.36
N ILE A 159 -14.56 -15.83 5.87
CA ILE A 159 -15.26 -14.61 6.33
C ILE A 159 -16.76 -14.71 6.09
N ALA A 160 -17.15 -15.11 4.88
CA ALA A 160 -18.56 -15.27 4.53
C ALA A 160 -19.26 -16.33 5.40
N SER A 161 -18.60 -17.47 5.69
CA SER A 161 -19.14 -18.54 6.53
C SER A 161 -19.35 -18.11 7.99
N LYS A 162 -18.63 -17.10 8.47
CA LYS A 162 -18.77 -16.49 9.79
C LYS A 162 -19.72 -15.28 9.81
N HIS A 163 -20.55 -15.13 8.78
CA HIS A 163 -21.51 -14.03 8.63
C HIS A 163 -20.90 -12.62 8.63
N SER A 164 -19.60 -12.53 8.40
CA SER A 164 -18.90 -11.27 8.19
C SER A 164 -18.96 -10.83 6.73
N LYS A 165 -18.77 -9.53 6.50
CA LYS A 165 -18.85 -8.94 5.16
C LYS A 165 -17.48 -8.68 4.60
N PHE A 166 -17.32 -8.89 3.29
CA PHE A 166 -16.12 -8.47 2.60
C PHE A 166 -16.42 -7.67 1.32
N MET A 167 -15.42 -6.86 0.97
CA MET A 167 -15.32 -6.17 -0.31
C MET A 167 -13.90 -6.38 -0.84
N LEU A 168 -13.78 -6.93 -2.04
CA LEU A 168 -12.52 -7.10 -2.77
C LEU A 168 -12.50 -6.15 -3.95
N SER A 169 -11.49 -5.27 -4.03
CA SER A 169 -11.14 -4.54 -5.25
C SER A 169 -10.16 -5.40 -6.05
N TYR A 170 -10.48 -5.67 -7.31
CA TYR A 170 -9.64 -6.54 -8.13
C TYR A 170 -9.67 -6.18 -9.61
N VAL A 171 -8.59 -6.54 -10.32
CA VAL A 171 -8.51 -6.47 -11.77
C VAL A 171 -8.68 -7.87 -12.34
N ILE A 172 -9.67 -8.04 -13.21
CA ILE A 172 -9.98 -9.33 -13.82
C ILE A 172 -9.55 -9.45 -15.28
N GLU A 173 -9.27 -8.32 -15.94
CA GLU A 173 -8.77 -8.31 -17.31
C GLU A 173 -7.68 -7.24 -17.47
N VAL A 174 -6.58 -7.57 -18.16
CA VAL A 174 -5.51 -6.66 -18.56
C VAL A 174 -4.98 -7.12 -19.92
N GLY A 175 -5.22 -6.34 -20.98
CA GLY A 175 -4.87 -6.75 -22.34
C GLY A 175 -5.52 -8.09 -22.70
N GLU A 176 -4.72 -9.08 -23.05
CA GLU A 176 -5.19 -10.44 -23.38
C GLU A 176 -5.41 -11.35 -22.15
N PHE A 177 -5.02 -10.89 -20.97
CA PHE A 177 -5.19 -11.67 -19.75
C PHE A 177 -6.60 -11.57 -19.22
N HIS A 178 -7.23 -12.73 -18.97
CA HIS A 178 -8.54 -12.87 -18.33
C HIS A 178 -8.43 -13.74 -17.09
N ASN A 179 -8.79 -13.20 -15.92
CA ASN A 179 -8.72 -13.94 -14.65
C ASN A 179 -9.94 -14.87 -14.49
N GLN A 180 -9.93 -15.98 -15.20
CA GLN A 180 -11.00 -16.98 -15.11
C GLN A 180 -11.14 -17.59 -13.71
N ASN A 181 -10.05 -17.62 -12.93
CA ASN A 181 -10.05 -18.17 -11.58
C ASN A 181 -11.00 -17.38 -10.65
N ILE A 182 -10.85 -16.06 -10.61
CA ILE A 182 -11.72 -15.17 -9.81
C ILE A 182 -13.17 -15.22 -10.31
N VAL A 183 -13.38 -15.17 -11.62
CA VAL A 183 -14.74 -15.23 -12.21
C VAL A 183 -15.45 -16.53 -11.83
N THR A 184 -14.75 -17.66 -11.91
CA THR A 184 -15.29 -18.97 -11.53
C THR A 184 -15.63 -19.04 -10.05
N TRP A 185 -14.73 -18.53 -9.19
CA TRP A 185 -14.93 -18.48 -7.73
C TRP A 185 -16.16 -17.63 -7.35
N VAL A 186 -16.30 -16.44 -7.94
CA VAL A 186 -17.44 -15.54 -7.71
C VAL A 186 -18.76 -16.22 -8.10
N ASN A 187 -18.82 -16.83 -9.28
CA ASN A 187 -20.02 -17.53 -9.78
C ASN A 187 -20.40 -18.72 -8.90
N LYS A 188 -19.40 -19.52 -8.48
CA LYS A 188 -19.62 -20.71 -7.61
C LYS A 188 -20.23 -20.33 -6.25
N ASN A 189 -19.80 -19.21 -5.69
CA ASN A 189 -20.25 -18.78 -4.36
C ASN A 189 -21.42 -17.77 -4.42
N HIS A 190 -21.91 -17.44 -5.62
CA HIS A 190 -22.97 -16.47 -5.85
C HIS A 190 -22.66 -15.06 -5.28
N TYR A 191 -21.37 -14.68 -5.24
CA TYR A 191 -20.97 -13.34 -4.84
C TYR A 191 -21.32 -12.32 -5.93
N ARG A 192 -21.54 -11.08 -5.53
CA ARG A 192 -21.83 -9.99 -6.49
C ARG A 192 -20.56 -9.40 -7.02
N MET A 193 -20.46 -9.32 -8.35
CA MET A 193 -19.41 -8.60 -9.05
C MET A 193 -19.99 -7.30 -9.62
N ILE A 194 -19.38 -6.17 -9.28
CA ILE A 194 -19.80 -4.82 -9.68
C ILE A 194 -18.66 -4.21 -10.47
N GLU A 195 -18.93 -3.82 -11.69
CA GLU A 195 -17.92 -3.16 -12.52
C GLU A 195 -17.62 -1.75 -12.04
N VAL A 196 -16.35 -1.41 -11.97
CA VAL A 196 -15.89 -0.05 -11.73
C VAL A 196 -15.88 0.66 -13.08
N PRO A 197 -16.64 1.79 -13.24
CA PRO A 197 -16.62 2.54 -14.48
C PRO A 197 -15.21 2.98 -14.86
N GLU A 198 -14.86 2.85 -16.13
CA GLU A 198 -13.56 3.30 -16.64
C GLU A 198 -13.35 4.77 -16.28
N THR A 199 -12.36 5.05 -15.44
CA THR A 199 -11.86 6.41 -15.29
C THR A 199 -10.99 6.69 -16.51
N GLN A 200 -11.28 7.77 -17.23
CA GLN A 200 -10.45 8.26 -18.35
C GLN A 200 -8.99 8.42 -17.89
N GLY A 201 -8.19 7.40 -18.10
CA GLY A 201 -6.81 7.31 -17.63
C GLY A 201 -6.00 6.34 -18.48
N ARG A 202 -4.69 6.30 -18.26
CA ARG A 202 -3.66 5.63 -19.06
C ARG A 202 -3.81 4.11 -19.31
N TYR A 203 -4.90 3.48 -18.91
CA TYR A 203 -5.07 2.02 -18.93
C TYR A 203 -6.44 1.64 -19.51
N ASN A 204 -6.65 1.92 -20.80
CA ASN A 204 -7.90 1.57 -21.51
C ASN A 204 -8.11 0.04 -21.68
N ASP A 205 -7.13 -0.78 -21.28
CA ASP A 205 -7.14 -2.24 -21.47
C ASP A 205 -7.36 -2.99 -20.15
N ARG A 206 -7.96 -2.35 -19.14
CA ARG A 206 -8.05 -2.91 -17.81
C ARG A 206 -9.48 -2.90 -17.30
N ARG A 207 -9.97 -4.08 -16.89
CA ARG A 207 -11.30 -4.23 -16.29
C ARG A 207 -11.17 -4.41 -14.77
N GLU A 208 -11.61 -3.41 -14.03
CA GLU A 208 -11.62 -3.42 -12.56
C GLU A 208 -13.02 -3.76 -12.06
N VAL A 209 -13.08 -4.52 -10.98
CA VAL A 209 -14.32 -4.93 -10.34
C VAL A 209 -14.26 -4.79 -8.83
N ILE A 210 -15.43 -4.62 -8.23
CA ILE A 210 -15.66 -4.78 -6.80
C ILE A 210 -16.45 -6.07 -6.61
N ILE A 211 -15.95 -6.96 -5.76
CA ILE A 211 -16.62 -8.23 -5.41
C ILE A 211 -17.04 -8.17 -3.95
N ILE A 212 -18.31 -8.50 -3.67
CA ILE A 212 -18.90 -8.45 -2.33
C ILE A 212 -19.75 -9.71 -2.07
N ASN A 213 -19.90 -10.07 -0.78
CA ASN A 213 -20.73 -11.19 -0.33
C ASN A 213 -22.07 -10.78 0.30
N TYR A 214 -22.51 -9.53 0.11
CA TYR A 214 -23.74 -8.99 0.71
C TYR A 214 -24.57 -8.19 -0.28
#